data_b4297837483f06e36eb9aca5e42dc048
#
_entry.id   b4297837483f06e36eb9aca5e42dc048
#
_cell.length_a   1.000
_cell.length_b   1.000
_cell.length_c   1.000
_cell.angle_alpha   90.00
_cell.angle_beta   90.00
_cell.angle_gamma   90.00
#
_symmetry.space_group_name_H-M   'P 1'
#
loop_
_entity.id
_entity.type
_entity.pdbx_description
1 polymer ?
#
loop_
_entity_poly.entity_id
_entity_poly.type
_entity_poly.pdbx_seq_one_letter_code
_entity_poly.pdbx_strand_id
1 'polypeptide(L)'
;IYSIASPVLPIQNMTVQESKGTWWKLLFICICVAGLGGIGWRLKNSRKHDKKEAISIPQQDICEKEEGVVSDINSEKEIQENDHLYSSFEVPVLNTTPGIYMLNGFQVINRDLKDITGKFTPIMRQLLSVIILYSNQNNKGISNIKLKELLWYDKSEESFSNNRSVNIRKIRLLLEEVGDTEISSANGYWYFLNKGHVYNDYTIANQLMQKMAPLDVVHKEELEKLLSLASFGQLLPNMQFDWVDSFKADYSDSMIDLLSRLRDSKQFVGNDNLRIQISNCILRFDSLDEESVRVKCRALVDLKRMGMAYTAFDQFTKEYKL
;
A
#
# COMPACT_ATOMS: atom_id res chain seq x y z
N ILE A 1 81.82 -4.65 -1.45
CA ILE A 1 81.03 -4.63 -0.22
C ILE A 1 79.81 -5.54 -0.48
N TYR A 2 79.75 -6.65 0.24
CA TYR A 2 78.94 -7.83 -0.04
C TYR A 2 77.48 -7.63 0.26
N SER A 3 76.60 -8.00 -0.69
CA SER A 3 75.14 -8.17 -0.53
C SER A 3 74.91 -9.62 -0.18
N ILE A 4 74.26 -9.90 0.95
CA ILE A 4 73.83 -11.20 1.41
C ILE A 4 72.35 -11.32 1.03
N ALA A 5 72.01 -12.19 0.07
CA ALA A 5 70.65 -12.56 -0.24
C ALA A 5 70.22 -13.71 0.67
N SER A 6 69.12 -13.55 1.39
CA SER A 6 68.48 -14.60 2.17
C SER A 6 67.53 -15.43 1.30
N PRO A 7 67.46 -16.75 1.47
CA PRO A 7 66.57 -17.61 0.64
C PRO A 7 65.13 -17.50 1.16
N VAL A 8 64.19 -17.28 0.23
CA VAL A 8 62.75 -17.34 0.45
C VAL A 8 62.32 -18.83 0.40
N LEU A 9 61.74 -19.29 1.50
CA LEU A 9 61.11 -20.61 1.58
C LEU A 9 59.72 -20.59 0.90
N PRO A 10 59.34 -21.66 0.17
CA PRO A 10 57.98 -21.70 -0.46
C PRO A 10 56.90 -21.97 0.56
N ILE A 11 55.84 -21.16 0.51
CA ILE A 11 54.62 -21.35 1.30
C ILE A 11 53.85 -22.51 0.67
N GLN A 12 53.71 -23.60 1.44
CA GLN A 12 52.82 -24.71 1.10
C GLN A 12 51.36 -24.23 1.24
N ASN A 13 50.62 -24.27 0.14
CA ASN A 13 49.17 -24.08 0.12
C ASN A 13 48.47 -25.24 0.85
N MET A 14 47.99 -25.02 2.05
CA MET A 14 47.00 -25.90 2.70
C MET A 14 45.63 -25.64 2.06
N THR A 15 45.18 -26.55 1.25
CA THR A 15 43.80 -26.60 0.76
C THR A 15 42.91 -27.01 1.92
N VAL A 16 42.15 -26.05 2.47
CA VAL A 16 41.06 -26.34 3.37
C VAL A 16 39.86 -26.79 2.53
N GLN A 17 39.53 -28.05 2.64
CA GLN A 17 38.41 -28.69 1.97
C GLN A 17 37.12 -28.25 2.70
N GLU A 18 36.32 -27.36 2.09
CA GLU A 18 35.02 -26.96 2.60
C GLU A 18 33.96 -28.05 2.44
N SER A 19 33.59 -28.70 3.52
CA SER A 19 32.43 -29.61 3.61
C SER A 19 31.19 -28.89 4.14
N LYS A 20 30.78 -27.79 3.50
CA LYS A 20 29.57 -27.03 3.89
C LYS A 20 28.35 -27.25 3.00
N GLY A 21 28.39 -28.16 2.02
CA GLY A 21 27.35 -28.28 1.00
C GLY A 21 26.20 -29.25 1.29
N THR A 22 26.30 -30.14 2.25
CA THR A 22 25.35 -31.26 2.41
C THR A 22 24.28 -31.04 3.49
N TRP A 23 24.56 -30.26 4.50
CA TRP A 23 23.61 -30.00 5.62
C TRP A 23 22.38 -29.19 5.20
N TRP A 24 22.55 -28.25 4.31
CA TRP A 24 21.44 -27.43 3.77
C TRP A 24 20.45 -28.25 2.94
N LYS A 25 20.94 -29.24 2.20
CA LYS A 25 20.09 -30.14 1.41
C LYS A 25 19.23 -31.03 2.31
N LEU A 26 19.76 -31.49 3.43
CA LEU A 26 19.01 -32.29 4.42
C LEU A 26 17.96 -31.45 5.15
N LEU A 27 18.26 -30.19 5.47
CA LEU A 27 17.30 -29.26 6.07
C LEU A 27 16.12 -28.95 5.12
N PHE A 28 16.38 -28.77 3.83
CA PHE A 28 15.32 -28.56 2.82
C PHE A 28 14.42 -29.79 2.67
N ILE A 29 14.98 -30.99 2.68
CA ILE A 29 14.20 -32.25 2.59
C ILE A 29 13.30 -32.40 3.83
N CYS A 30 13.78 -32.09 5.02
CA CYS A 30 12.96 -32.15 6.25
C CYS A 30 11.80 -31.16 6.24
N ILE A 31 11.99 -29.94 5.73
CA ILE A 31 10.94 -28.93 5.61
C ILE A 31 9.86 -29.36 4.60
N CYS A 32 10.27 -29.93 3.46
CA CYS A 32 9.32 -30.42 2.45
C CYS A 32 8.46 -31.57 2.95
N VAL A 33 9.04 -32.52 3.73
CA VAL A 33 8.30 -33.65 4.29
C VAL A 33 7.33 -33.21 5.38
N ALA A 34 7.73 -32.23 6.22
CA ALA A 34 6.84 -31.67 7.25
C ALA A 34 5.67 -30.87 6.64
N GLY A 35 5.92 -30.12 5.53
CA GLY A 35 4.89 -29.38 4.80
C GLY A 35 3.82 -30.29 4.19
N LEU A 36 4.21 -31.38 3.55
CA LEU A 36 3.29 -32.33 2.93
C LEU A 36 2.48 -33.12 3.97
N GLY A 37 3.05 -33.42 5.14
CA GLY A 37 2.35 -34.07 6.26
C GLY A 37 1.26 -33.17 6.86
N GLY A 38 1.50 -31.84 6.97
CA GLY A 38 0.55 -30.88 7.50
C GLY A 38 -0.67 -30.68 6.62
N ILE A 39 -0.48 -30.66 5.31
CA ILE A 39 -1.56 -30.51 4.32
C ILE A 39 -2.45 -31.78 4.31
N GLY A 40 -1.85 -32.97 4.34
CA GLY A 40 -2.60 -34.24 4.40
C GLY A 40 -3.44 -34.38 5.68
N TRP A 41 -2.95 -33.90 6.82
CA TRP A 41 -3.68 -33.94 8.09
C TRP A 41 -4.85 -32.94 8.12
N ARG A 42 -4.68 -31.73 7.56
CA ARG A 42 -5.77 -30.74 7.42
C ARG A 42 -6.91 -31.24 6.52
N LEU A 43 -6.58 -31.83 5.37
CA LEU A 43 -7.59 -32.37 4.44
C LEU A 43 -8.36 -33.57 5.01
N LYS A 44 -7.71 -34.39 5.86
CA LYS A 44 -8.38 -35.54 6.52
C LYS A 44 -9.29 -35.10 7.66
N ASN A 45 -8.97 -34.00 8.34
CA ASN A 45 -9.78 -33.49 9.45
C ASN A 45 -11.00 -32.69 8.98
N SER A 46 -10.92 -32.06 7.81
CA SER A 46 -12.05 -31.32 7.21
C SER A 46 -13.20 -32.23 6.73
N ARG A 47 -12.93 -33.50 6.44
CA ARG A 47 -13.97 -34.45 5.96
C ARG A 47 -14.79 -35.12 7.06
N LYS A 48 -14.58 -34.82 8.32
CA LYS A 48 -15.31 -35.44 9.45
C LYS A 48 -16.43 -34.60 10.05
N HIS A 49 -16.68 -33.37 9.55
CA HIS A 49 -17.65 -32.45 10.17
C HIS A 49 -18.95 -32.23 9.39
N ASP A 50 -19.16 -32.91 8.25
CA ASP A 50 -20.40 -32.81 7.51
C ASP A 50 -21.31 -34.03 7.75
N LYS A 51 -21.97 -34.08 8.90
CA LYS A 51 -23.25 -34.82 9.05
C LYS A 51 -23.98 -34.32 10.30
N LYS A 52 -25.25 -33.85 10.03
CA LYS A 52 -26.35 -33.53 10.97
C LYS A 52 -26.25 -32.11 11.57
N GLU A 53 -27.26 -31.27 11.47
CA GLU A 53 -28.71 -31.44 11.71
C GLU A 53 -29.51 -30.39 10.93
N ALA A 54 -30.58 -30.86 10.31
CA ALA A 54 -31.66 -30.03 9.78
C ALA A 54 -32.56 -29.60 10.95
N ILE A 55 -32.65 -28.31 11.21
CA ILE A 55 -33.66 -27.75 12.12
C ILE A 55 -34.73 -27.09 11.26
N SER A 56 -35.90 -27.69 11.29
CA SER A 56 -37.15 -27.21 10.74
C SER A 56 -37.64 -25.97 11.49
N ILE A 57 -37.94 -24.91 10.76
CA ILE A 57 -38.62 -23.71 11.27
C ILE A 57 -40.13 -23.94 11.11
N PRO A 58 -40.96 -23.77 12.16
CA PRO A 58 -42.42 -23.76 12.01
C PRO A 58 -42.87 -22.40 11.45
N GLN A 59 -43.65 -22.43 10.40
CA GLN A 59 -44.52 -21.35 10.00
C GLN A 59 -45.62 -21.15 11.06
N GLN A 60 -45.86 -19.92 11.45
CA GLN A 60 -47.10 -19.49 12.02
C GLN A 60 -47.52 -18.17 11.36
N ASP A 61 -48.60 -18.30 10.64
CA ASP A 61 -49.50 -17.24 10.24
C ASP A 61 -50.01 -16.52 11.50
N ILE A 62 -50.35 -15.24 11.39
CA ILE A 62 -51.55 -14.61 11.96
C ILE A 62 -51.55 -13.12 11.59
N CYS A 63 -52.49 -12.81 10.81
CA CYS A 63 -53.58 -11.82 10.77
C CYS A 63 -53.58 -10.63 11.74
N GLU A 64 -53.69 -9.47 11.11
CA GLU A 64 -54.57 -8.32 11.29
C GLU A 64 -54.91 -7.71 12.65
N LYS A 65 -54.87 -6.34 12.59
CA LYS A 65 -55.69 -5.28 13.26
C LYS A 65 -55.23 -4.83 14.65
N GLU A 66 -55.17 -3.59 14.97
CA GLU A 66 -55.85 -2.33 14.80
C GLU A 66 -55.11 -1.22 15.59
N GLU A 67 -55.13 -0.04 15.01
CA GLU A 67 -55.30 1.31 15.58
C GLU A 67 -54.80 1.68 16.99
N GLY A 68 -54.00 2.73 17.04
CA GLY A 68 -54.22 3.81 18.04
C GLY A 68 -52.99 4.32 18.75
N VAL A 69 -52.79 5.61 18.56
CA VAL A 69 -52.20 6.61 19.46
C VAL A 69 -50.82 7.14 19.07
N VAL A 70 -50.93 8.36 18.56
CA VAL A 70 -49.93 9.40 18.39
C VAL A 70 -49.30 9.78 19.73
N SER A 71 -48.02 9.75 19.87
CA SER A 71 -47.20 10.78 20.54
C SER A 71 -45.71 10.40 20.50
N ASP A 72 -44.93 11.43 20.21
CA ASP A 72 -43.50 11.61 20.34
C ASP A 72 -42.67 11.57 19.05
N ILE A 73 -42.98 12.59 18.23
CA ILE A 73 -42.09 13.10 17.18
C ILE A 73 -41.18 14.13 17.85
N ASN A 74 -40.06 13.75 18.44
CA ASN A 74 -38.98 14.70 18.79
C ASN A 74 -37.60 14.02 19.04
N SER A 75 -37.48 12.70 18.93
CA SER A 75 -36.18 12.03 19.12
C SER A 75 -35.48 11.58 17.81
N GLU A 76 -36.13 11.72 16.65
CA GLU A 76 -35.55 11.33 15.37
C GLU A 76 -34.72 12.43 14.68
N LYS A 77 -34.81 13.68 15.10
CA LYS A 77 -34.04 14.77 14.47
C LYS A 77 -32.61 14.93 14.96
N GLU A 78 -32.28 14.49 16.17
CA GLU A 78 -30.89 14.56 16.66
C GLU A 78 -30.02 13.39 16.19
N ILE A 79 -30.60 12.29 15.72
CA ILE A 79 -29.87 11.13 15.22
C ILE A 79 -29.44 11.32 13.74
N GLN A 80 -30.17 12.14 12.97
CA GLN A 80 -29.86 12.37 11.55
C GLN A 80 -28.72 13.37 11.29
N GLU A 81 -28.47 14.31 12.22
CA GLU A 81 -27.38 15.29 12.03
C GLU A 81 -25.98 14.71 12.29
N ASN A 82 -25.87 13.63 13.06
CA ASN A 82 -24.59 12.93 13.28
C ASN A 82 -24.28 11.84 12.24
N ASP A 83 -25.26 11.33 11.49
CA ASP A 83 -25.02 10.32 10.45
C ASP A 83 -24.38 10.90 9.18
N HIS A 84 -24.57 12.19 8.89
CA HIS A 84 -23.89 12.86 7.78
C HIS A 84 -22.39 13.08 8.02
N LEU A 85 -21.91 13.04 9.26
CA LEU A 85 -20.47 13.22 9.54
C LEU A 85 -19.62 11.97 9.28
N TYR A 86 -20.24 10.79 9.11
CA TYR A 86 -19.53 9.51 8.96
C TYR A 86 -19.90 8.73 7.69
N SER A 87 -20.89 9.16 6.92
CA SER A 87 -21.23 8.54 5.64
C SER A 87 -20.42 9.12 4.48
N SER A 88 -19.74 10.23 4.69
CA SER A 88 -18.84 10.83 3.73
C SER A 88 -17.37 10.49 4.06
N PHE A 89 -16.91 9.27 3.79
CA PHE A 89 -15.64 9.19 3.11
C PHE A 89 -15.91 9.78 1.72
N GLU A 90 -16.09 11.09 1.72
CA GLU A 90 -16.00 11.85 0.49
C GLU A 90 -14.72 11.42 -0.19
N VAL A 91 -14.85 11.09 -1.46
CA VAL A 91 -13.72 11.00 -2.38
C VAL A 91 -12.82 12.18 -2.02
N PRO A 92 -11.54 11.95 -1.66
CA PRO A 92 -10.69 13.01 -1.14
C PRO A 92 -10.80 14.21 -2.04
N VAL A 93 -11.13 15.35 -1.46
CA VAL A 93 -11.31 16.62 -2.16
C VAL A 93 -10.14 16.82 -3.10
N LEU A 94 -10.43 17.06 -4.35
CA LEU A 94 -9.50 17.28 -5.44
C LEU A 94 -8.28 18.05 -4.93
N ASN A 95 -7.11 17.54 -5.23
CA ASN A 95 -5.80 18.05 -4.89
C ASN A 95 -5.73 19.58 -4.87
N THR A 96 -5.86 20.16 -3.70
CA THR A 96 -5.92 21.61 -3.46
C THR A 96 -4.55 22.22 -3.16
N THR A 97 -3.51 21.41 -3.23
CA THR A 97 -2.13 21.81 -2.91
C THR A 97 -1.25 21.64 -4.15
N PRO A 98 -0.35 22.57 -4.47
CA PRO A 98 0.63 22.36 -5.53
C PRO A 98 1.49 21.13 -5.23
N GLY A 99 1.59 20.22 -6.20
CA GLY A 99 2.28 18.96 -5.93
C GLY A 99 2.26 17.94 -7.05
N ILE A 100 2.90 16.79 -6.76
CA ILE A 100 2.94 15.63 -7.62
C ILE A 100 2.22 14.50 -6.88
N TYR A 101 1.13 14.04 -7.44
CA TYR A 101 0.27 13.01 -6.86
C TYR A 101 0.48 11.71 -7.61
N MET A 102 0.60 10.62 -6.88
CA MET A 102 0.85 9.27 -7.40
C MET A 102 -0.13 8.24 -6.84
N LEU A 103 -0.81 8.56 -5.73
CA LEU A 103 -1.87 7.72 -5.19
C LEU A 103 -3.16 7.97 -5.97
N ASN A 104 -3.87 6.88 -6.32
CA ASN A 104 -5.06 6.92 -7.19
C ASN A 104 -4.81 7.43 -8.62
N GLY A 105 -3.54 7.58 -9.04
CA GLY A 105 -3.14 7.96 -10.39
C GLY A 105 -2.10 9.07 -10.43
N PHE A 106 -1.50 9.26 -11.60
CA PHE A 106 -0.49 10.30 -11.80
C PHE A 106 -1.17 11.64 -12.07
N GLN A 107 -0.93 12.65 -11.22
CA GLN A 107 -1.43 14.01 -11.40
C GLN A 107 -0.39 15.04 -10.95
N VAL A 108 -0.35 16.19 -11.60
CA VAL A 108 0.54 17.30 -11.25
C VAL A 108 -0.25 18.60 -11.19
N ILE A 109 -0.24 19.24 -10.02
CA ILE A 109 -0.90 20.53 -9.76
C ILE A 109 0.18 21.62 -9.61
N ASN A 110 0.06 22.69 -10.36
CA ASN A 110 1.00 23.80 -10.30
C ASN A 110 0.71 24.78 -9.15
N ARG A 111 1.54 25.82 -9.00
CA ARG A 111 1.38 26.85 -7.96
C ARG A 111 0.07 27.64 -8.08
N ASP A 112 -0.50 27.73 -9.26
CA ASP A 112 -1.79 28.39 -9.51
C ASP A 112 -2.97 27.46 -9.24
N LEU A 113 -2.74 26.28 -8.66
CA LEU A 113 -3.73 25.21 -8.42
C LEU A 113 -4.37 24.68 -9.71
N LYS A 114 -3.68 24.78 -10.84
CA LYS A 114 -4.14 24.21 -12.12
C LYS A 114 -3.54 22.84 -12.34
N ASP A 115 -4.37 21.92 -12.83
CA ASP A 115 -3.92 20.62 -13.29
C ASP A 115 -3.13 20.77 -14.59
N ILE A 116 -1.84 20.48 -14.53
CA ILE A 116 -0.93 20.50 -15.67
C ILE A 116 -0.54 19.08 -16.13
N THR A 117 -1.20 18.04 -15.63
CA THR A 117 -0.94 16.64 -15.98
C THR A 117 -0.98 16.40 -17.49
N GLY A 118 -1.87 17.08 -18.20
CA GLY A 118 -1.99 17.01 -19.67
C GLY A 118 -0.75 17.48 -20.43
N LYS A 119 0.14 18.30 -19.82
CA LYS A 119 1.40 18.72 -20.44
C LYS A 119 2.48 17.61 -20.40
N PHE A 120 2.30 16.55 -19.58
CA PHE A 120 3.21 15.42 -19.49
C PHE A 120 2.83 14.36 -20.52
N THR A 121 3.70 14.08 -21.47
CA THR A 121 3.55 12.94 -22.38
C THR A 121 3.62 11.61 -21.61
N PRO A 122 3.12 10.49 -22.16
CA PRO A 122 3.20 9.20 -21.50
C PRO A 122 4.61 8.82 -21.01
N ILE A 123 5.63 9.06 -21.84
CA ILE A 123 7.02 8.77 -21.45
C ILE A 123 7.54 9.73 -20.36
N MET A 124 7.09 10.99 -20.33
CA MET A 124 7.47 11.92 -19.26
C MET A 124 6.84 11.52 -17.92
N ARG A 125 5.60 11.03 -17.92
CA ARG A 125 4.94 10.50 -16.72
C ARG A 125 5.69 9.29 -16.17
N GLN A 126 6.04 8.33 -17.03
CA GLN A 126 6.83 7.16 -16.64
C GLN A 126 8.20 7.59 -16.09
N LEU A 127 8.91 8.48 -16.80
CA LEU A 127 10.25 8.92 -16.42
C LEU A 127 10.26 9.64 -15.07
N LEU A 128 9.32 10.54 -14.82
CA LEU A 128 9.20 11.23 -13.55
C LEU A 128 8.83 10.25 -12.43
N SER A 129 7.85 9.38 -12.67
CA SER A 129 7.42 8.37 -11.67
C SER A 129 8.56 7.44 -11.29
N VAL A 130 9.29 6.87 -12.25
CA VAL A 130 10.39 5.95 -11.95
C VAL A 130 11.51 6.63 -11.16
N ILE A 131 11.85 7.88 -11.50
CA ILE A 131 12.86 8.63 -10.75
C ILE A 131 12.40 8.88 -9.31
N ILE A 132 11.15 9.29 -9.09
CA ILE A 132 10.60 9.52 -7.74
C ILE A 132 10.58 8.21 -6.93
N LEU A 133 10.08 7.11 -7.51
CA LEU A 133 9.98 5.81 -6.84
C LEU A 133 11.34 5.30 -6.40
N TYR A 134 12.34 5.28 -7.28
CA TYR A 134 13.71 4.87 -6.94
C TYR A 134 14.39 5.82 -5.95
N SER A 135 14.10 7.13 -6.01
CA SER A 135 14.64 8.09 -5.03
C SER A 135 14.11 7.82 -3.62
N ASN A 136 12.86 7.41 -3.49
CA ASN A 136 12.26 7.05 -2.20
C ASN A 136 12.71 5.68 -1.67
N GLN A 137 13.00 4.71 -2.57
CA GLN A 137 13.35 3.35 -2.17
C GLN A 137 14.74 3.24 -1.56
N ASN A 138 15.75 3.93 -2.14
CA ASN A 138 17.16 3.68 -1.80
C ASN A 138 18.01 4.94 -1.59
N ASN A 139 17.44 6.13 -1.64
CA ASN A 139 18.11 7.43 -1.55
C ASN A 139 19.25 7.65 -2.59
N LYS A 140 19.44 6.71 -3.53
CA LYS A 140 20.46 6.79 -4.59
C LYS A 140 19.85 7.13 -5.96
N GLY A 141 18.51 6.98 -6.07
CA GLY A 141 17.82 7.13 -7.34
C GLY A 141 18.04 5.94 -8.28
N ILE A 142 17.82 6.16 -9.57
CA ILE A 142 17.89 5.13 -10.61
C ILE A 142 19.14 5.30 -11.49
N SER A 143 19.87 4.20 -11.74
CA SER A 143 21.03 4.23 -12.63
C SER A 143 20.63 4.41 -14.10
N ASN A 144 21.54 4.97 -14.92
CA ASN A 144 21.34 5.08 -16.36
C ASN A 144 21.04 3.73 -17.02
N ILE A 145 21.73 2.68 -16.59
CA ILE A 145 21.56 1.31 -17.13
C ILE A 145 20.13 0.85 -16.87
N LYS A 146 19.69 0.95 -15.61
CA LYS A 146 18.33 0.52 -15.22
C LYS A 146 17.24 1.38 -15.88
N LEU A 147 17.47 2.68 -16.01
CA LEU A 147 16.54 3.58 -16.67
C LEU A 147 16.36 3.24 -18.16
N LYS A 148 17.47 2.91 -18.85
CA LYS A 148 17.42 2.43 -20.23
C LYS A 148 16.66 1.12 -20.35
N GLU A 149 16.97 0.15 -19.49
CA GLU A 149 16.31 -1.16 -19.46
C GLU A 149 14.77 -1.01 -19.30
N LEU A 150 14.32 -0.14 -18.42
CA LEU A 150 12.89 0.02 -18.11
C LEU A 150 12.11 0.81 -19.17
N LEU A 151 12.70 1.88 -19.73
CA LEU A 151 11.94 2.82 -20.58
C LEU A 151 12.38 2.84 -22.05
N TRP A 152 13.57 2.34 -22.38
CA TRP A 152 14.16 2.39 -23.73
C TRP A 152 15.03 1.18 -24.06
N TYR A 153 14.58 -0.02 -23.67
CA TYR A 153 15.34 -1.27 -23.88
C TYR A 153 15.72 -1.52 -25.36
N ASP A 154 14.90 -1.05 -26.30
CA ASP A 154 15.04 -1.20 -27.74
C ASP A 154 15.93 -0.14 -28.40
N LYS A 155 16.40 0.88 -27.68
CA LYS A 155 17.16 2.00 -28.22
C LYS A 155 18.67 1.83 -28.11
N SER A 156 19.40 2.36 -29.13
CA SER A 156 20.86 2.51 -29.02
C SER A 156 21.25 3.46 -27.89
N GLU A 157 22.50 3.42 -27.41
CA GLU A 157 22.97 4.30 -26.33
C GLU A 157 22.82 5.81 -26.69
N GLU A 158 23.12 6.16 -27.92
CA GLU A 158 22.98 7.53 -28.41
C GLU A 158 21.52 7.98 -28.40
N SER A 159 20.63 7.15 -28.96
CA SER A 159 19.19 7.42 -28.98
C SER A 159 18.60 7.50 -27.57
N PHE A 160 18.99 6.60 -26.68
CA PHE A 160 18.61 6.66 -25.26
C PHE A 160 19.06 7.96 -24.60
N SER A 161 20.35 8.32 -24.75
CA SER A 161 20.90 9.54 -24.15
C SER A 161 20.17 10.79 -24.60
N ASN A 162 19.87 10.88 -25.91
CA ASN A 162 19.13 11.99 -26.48
C ASN A 162 17.69 12.05 -25.98
N ASN A 163 16.96 10.93 -26.03
CA ASN A 163 15.57 10.86 -25.55
C ASN A 163 15.47 11.21 -24.06
N ARG A 164 16.32 10.64 -23.22
CA ARG A 164 16.39 10.95 -21.80
C ARG A 164 16.61 12.45 -21.57
N SER A 165 17.62 13.03 -22.22
CA SER A 165 18.01 14.43 -22.02
C SER A 165 16.90 15.40 -22.43
N VAL A 166 16.24 15.14 -23.56
CA VAL A 166 15.12 15.95 -24.03
C VAL A 166 13.93 15.88 -23.06
N ASN A 167 13.57 14.66 -22.61
CA ASN A 167 12.43 14.48 -21.70
C ASN A 167 12.71 15.07 -20.32
N ILE A 168 13.91 14.87 -19.76
CA ILE A 168 14.30 15.46 -18.46
C ILE A 168 14.25 16.99 -18.54
N ARG A 169 14.75 17.60 -19.62
CA ARG A 169 14.66 19.05 -19.79
C ARG A 169 13.21 19.54 -19.78
N LYS A 170 12.32 18.87 -20.51
CA LYS A 170 10.89 19.23 -20.54
C LYS A 170 10.24 19.06 -19.16
N ILE A 171 10.54 17.98 -18.45
CA ILE A 171 10.02 17.75 -17.10
C ILE A 171 10.49 18.86 -16.15
N ARG A 172 11.78 19.21 -16.17
CA ARG A 172 12.33 20.29 -15.34
C ARG A 172 11.58 21.61 -15.53
N LEU A 173 11.31 22.01 -16.79
CA LEU A 173 10.55 23.21 -17.08
C LEU A 173 9.12 23.17 -16.52
N LEU A 174 8.45 22.00 -16.57
CA LEU A 174 7.12 21.85 -15.97
C LEU A 174 7.16 21.84 -14.45
N LEU A 175 8.22 21.28 -13.85
CA LEU A 175 8.39 21.26 -12.41
C LEU A 175 8.66 22.65 -11.82
N GLU A 176 9.25 23.58 -12.58
CA GLU A 176 9.38 24.99 -12.21
C GLU A 176 8.02 25.66 -11.95
N GLU A 177 6.94 25.21 -12.65
CA GLU A 177 5.57 25.66 -12.40
C GLU A 177 5.00 25.13 -11.08
N VAL A 178 5.51 24.00 -10.57
CA VAL A 178 4.99 23.33 -9.36
C VAL A 178 5.63 23.86 -8.08
N GLY A 179 6.96 23.95 -8.07
CA GLY A 179 7.69 24.39 -6.89
C GLY A 179 9.19 24.19 -7.00
N ASP A 180 9.89 24.34 -5.89
CA ASP A 180 11.34 24.13 -5.84
C ASP A 180 11.67 22.64 -5.76
N THR A 181 11.61 22.01 -6.92
CA THR A 181 11.97 20.61 -7.12
C THR A 181 13.00 20.47 -8.22
N GLU A 182 13.84 19.46 -8.15
CA GLU A 182 14.90 19.24 -9.13
C GLU A 182 15.03 17.75 -9.46
N ILE A 183 15.14 17.44 -10.76
CA ILE A 183 15.69 16.17 -11.20
C ILE A 183 17.19 16.36 -11.39
N SER A 184 18.00 15.72 -10.57
CA SER A 184 19.46 15.84 -10.59
C SER A 184 20.12 14.53 -10.96
N SER A 185 21.40 14.59 -11.32
CA SER A 185 22.19 13.39 -11.58
C SER A 185 23.59 13.47 -10.97
N ALA A 186 24.02 12.38 -10.37
CA ALA A 186 25.38 12.23 -9.85
C ALA A 186 25.84 10.76 -10.02
N ASN A 187 27.09 10.57 -10.41
CA ASN A 187 27.70 9.23 -10.55
C ASN A 187 26.89 8.24 -11.42
N GLY A 188 26.20 8.74 -12.44
CA GLY A 188 25.38 7.90 -13.33
C GLY A 188 24.02 7.52 -12.80
N TYR A 189 23.58 8.12 -11.68
CA TYR A 189 22.25 7.95 -11.08
C TYR A 189 21.41 9.21 -11.24
N TRP A 190 20.12 9.06 -11.44
CA TRP A 190 19.11 10.11 -11.51
C TRP A 190 18.23 10.05 -10.27
N TYR A 191 18.01 11.20 -9.65
CA TYR A 191 17.20 11.30 -8.43
C TYR A 191 16.37 12.58 -8.43
N PHE A 192 15.28 12.53 -7.67
CA PHE A 192 14.36 13.63 -7.45
C PHE A 192 14.69 14.31 -6.14
N LEU A 193 14.92 15.61 -6.18
CA LEU A 193 15.13 16.45 -5.00
C LEU A 193 13.92 17.36 -4.80
N ASN A 194 13.33 17.29 -3.62
CA ASN A 194 12.24 18.15 -3.19
C ASN A 194 12.79 19.19 -2.19
N LYS A 195 13.31 20.31 -2.70
CA LYS A 195 13.94 21.36 -1.92
C LYS A 195 12.92 22.29 -1.25
N GLY A 196 11.79 22.52 -1.90
CA GLY A 196 10.74 23.44 -1.47
C GLY A 196 9.57 22.78 -0.74
N HIS A 197 9.71 21.55 -0.29
CA HIS A 197 8.64 20.79 0.36
C HIS A 197 7.35 20.71 -0.47
N VAL A 198 7.49 20.63 -1.80
CA VAL A 198 6.37 20.40 -2.72
C VAL A 198 5.66 19.12 -2.31
N TYR A 199 4.34 19.16 -2.27
CA TYR A 199 3.54 18.02 -1.84
C TYR A 199 3.76 16.83 -2.76
N ASN A 200 4.07 15.67 -2.18
CA ASN A 200 4.08 14.38 -2.88
C ASN A 200 3.47 13.33 -1.95
N ASP A 201 2.28 12.87 -2.31
CA ASP A 201 1.47 11.95 -1.51
C ASP A 201 2.17 10.63 -1.22
N TYR A 202 2.79 10.01 -2.22
CA TYR A 202 3.53 8.76 -2.06
C TYR A 202 4.73 8.90 -1.12
N THR A 203 5.53 9.97 -1.29
CA THR A 203 6.68 10.23 -0.41
C THR A 203 6.24 10.45 1.04
N ILE A 204 5.16 11.21 1.24
CA ILE A 204 4.63 11.47 2.57
C ILE A 204 4.08 10.19 3.19
N ALA A 205 3.34 9.37 2.42
CA ALA A 205 2.82 8.08 2.90
C ALA A 205 3.96 7.15 3.35
N ASN A 206 5.02 7.02 2.54
CA ASN A 206 6.18 6.20 2.90
C ASN A 206 6.89 6.69 4.15
N GLN A 207 7.09 8.01 4.29
CA GLN A 207 7.71 8.59 5.51
C GLN A 207 6.86 8.32 6.75
N LEU A 208 5.54 8.45 6.66
CA LEU A 208 4.63 8.15 7.77
C LEU A 208 4.63 6.67 8.11
N MET A 209 4.60 5.78 7.11
CA MET A 209 4.69 4.33 7.33
C MET A 209 6.00 3.95 8.04
N GLN A 210 7.14 4.46 7.57
CA GLN A 210 8.44 4.21 8.20
C GLN A 210 8.50 4.73 9.64
N LYS A 211 7.96 5.92 9.89
CA LYS A 211 7.93 6.53 11.22
C LYS A 211 7.06 5.75 12.20
N MET A 212 5.92 5.24 11.74
CA MET A 212 4.97 4.48 12.57
C MET A 212 5.26 2.98 12.65
N ALA A 213 6.17 2.45 11.82
CA ALA A 213 6.49 1.02 11.81
C ALA A 213 6.85 0.41 13.18
N PRO A 214 7.57 1.10 14.10
CA PRO A 214 7.85 0.59 15.44
C PRO A 214 6.62 0.48 16.36
N LEU A 215 5.54 1.22 16.09
CA LEU A 215 4.31 1.33 16.92
C LEU A 215 4.53 1.80 18.37
N ASP A 216 5.69 2.31 18.71
CA ASP A 216 6.02 2.72 20.08
C ASP A 216 5.17 3.93 20.52
N VAL A 217 5.08 4.94 19.66
CA VAL A 217 4.23 6.12 19.87
C VAL A 217 3.59 6.50 18.56
N VAL A 218 2.26 6.38 18.48
CA VAL A 218 1.48 6.80 17.32
C VAL A 218 0.78 8.12 17.65
N HIS A 219 1.21 9.22 17.03
CA HIS A 219 0.57 10.50 17.17
C HIS A 219 -0.72 10.56 16.35
N LYS A 220 -1.78 11.08 16.96
CA LYS A 220 -3.13 11.14 16.36
C LYS A 220 -3.11 11.85 14.99
N GLU A 221 -2.46 13.00 14.90
CA GLU A 221 -2.40 13.80 13.67
C GLU A 221 -1.70 13.07 12.52
N GLU A 222 -0.63 12.31 12.83
CA GLU A 222 0.09 11.51 11.84
C GLU A 222 -0.74 10.32 11.36
N LEU A 223 -1.47 9.69 12.29
CA LEU A 223 -2.38 8.60 11.96
C LEU A 223 -3.54 9.11 11.08
N GLU A 224 -4.18 10.21 11.42
CA GLU A 224 -5.23 10.82 10.61
C GLU A 224 -4.71 11.17 9.20
N LYS A 225 -3.50 11.71 9.11
CA LYS A 225 -2.85 11.99 7.82
C LYS A 225 -2.56 10.71 7.02
N LEU A 226 -2.07 9.65 7.68
CA LEU A 226 -1.83 8.36 7.02
C LEU A 226 -3.15 7.75 6.50
N LEU A 227 -4.21 7.76 7.32
CA LEU A 227 -5.52 7.24 6.94
C LEU A 227 -6.13 8.05 5.77
N SER A 228 -5.95 9.37 5.76
CA SER A 228 -6.34 10.21 4.63
C SER A 228 -5.60 9.79 3.35
N LEU A 229 -4.28 9.58 3.40
CA LEU A 229 -3.49 9.11 2.26
C LEU A 229 -3.89 7.69 1.82
N ALA A 230 -4.07 6.77 2.76
CA ALA A 230 -4.51 5.41 2.48
C ALA A 230 -5.91 5.36 1.82
N SER A 231 -6.78 6.34 2.12
CA SER A 231 -8.11 6.43 1.51
C SER A 231 -8.08 6.73 0.01
N PHE A 232 -6.99 7.30 -0.53
CA PHE A 232 -6.78 7.44 -1.98
C PHE A 232 -6.60 6.08 -2.67
N GLY A 233 -6.08 5.07 -1.98
CA GLY A 233 -5.91 3.72 -2.47
C GLY A 233 -4.55 3.46 -3.12
N GLN A 234 -4.55 2.71 -4.22
CA GLN A 234 -3.35 2.14 -4.81
C GLN A 234 -2.41 3.17 -5.46
N LEU A 235 -1.11 2.85 -5.45
CA LEU A 235 -0.08 3.59 -6.16
C LEU A 235 -0.25 3.42 -7.68
N LEU A 236 -0.36 4.53 -8.43
CA LEU A 236 -0.37 4.58 -9.90
C LEU A 236 -1.26 3.50 -10.56
N PRO A 237 -2.55 3.33 -10.17
CA PRO A 237 -3.39 2.21 -10.66
C PRO A 237 -3.52 2.20 -12.19
N ASN A 238 -3.49 3.36 -12.82
CA ASN A 238 -3.64 3.51 -14.29
C ASN A 238 -2.32 3.34 -15.07
N MET A 239 -1.19 3.09 -14.39
CA MET A 239 0.11 2.85 -15.02
C MET A 239 0.36 1.34 -15.08
N GLN A 240 0.20 0.75 -16.26
CA GLN A 240 0.30 -0.71 -16.47
C GLN A 240 1.61 -1.04 -17.18
N PHE A 241 2.70 -1.10 -16.43
CA PHE A 241 4.03 -1.50 -16.91
C PHE A 241 4.66 -2.44 -15.88
N ASP A 242 5.29 -3.52 -16.32
CA ASP A 242 5.90 -4.55 -15.45
C ASP A 242 6.81 -3.95 -14.37
N TRP A 243 7.53 -2.87 -14.71
CA TRP A 243 8.47 -2.25 -13.78
C TRP A 243 7.81 -1.54 -12.58
N VAL A 244 6.55 -1.13 -12.70
CA VAL A 244 5.85 -0.44 -11.61
C VAL A 244 5.16 -1.42 -10.65
N ASP A 245 4.93 -2.66 -11.07
CA ASP A 245 4.11 -3.61 -10.31
C ASP A 245 4.75 -4.00 -8.98
N SER A 246 6.10 -4.13 -8.94
CA SER A 246 6.81 -4.34 -7.67
C SER A 246 6.61 -3.19 -6.69
N PHE A 247 6.64 -1.94 -7.16
CA PHE A 247 6.41 -0.77 -6.31
C PHE A 247 4.96 -0.68 -5.80
N LYS A 248 3.99 -1.08 -6.64
CA LYS A 248 2.58 -1.16 -6.23
C LYS A 248 2.37 -2.21 -5.15
N ALA A 249 2.95 -3.40 -5.35
CA ALA A 249 2.90 -4.48 -4.37
C ALA A 249 3.56 -4.06 -3.05
N ASP A 250 4.80 -3.58 -3.08
CA ASP A 250 5.55 -3.13 -1.90
C ASP A 250 4.78 -2.05 -1.12
N TYR A 251 4.15 -1.09 -1.82
CA TYR A 251 3.36 -0.03 -1.19
C TYR A 251 2.08 -0.59 -0.54
N SER A 252 1.34 -1.44 -1.25
CA SER A 252 0.10 -2.03 -0.76
C SER A 252 0.35 -2.95 0.42
N ASP A 253 1.35 -3.83 0.34
CA ASP A 253 1.71 -4.78 1.39
C ASP A 253 2.17 -4.04 2.65
N SER A 254 3.01 -3.00 2.50
CA SER A 254 3.49 -2.18 3.62
C SER A 254 2.34 -1.43 4.30
N MET A 255 1.40 -0.91 3.52
CA MET A 255 0.23 -0.21 4.04
C MET A 255 -0.70 -1.16 4.78
N ILE A 256 -1.03 -2.32 4.19
CA ILE A 256 -1.88 -3.35 4.80
C ILE A 256 -1.24 -3.85 6.10
N ASP A 257 0.06 -4.17 6.11
CA ASP A 257 0.77 -4.63 7.30
C ASP A 257 0.68 -3.61 8.44
N LEU A 258 1.03 -2.36 8.17
CA LEU A 258 0.99 -1.31 9.19
C LEU A 258 -0.44 -1.08 9.71
N LEU A 259 -1.42 -0.95 8.82
CA LEU A 259 -2.81 -0.70 9.19
C LEU A 259 -3.40 -1.88 9.97
N SER A 260 -3.05 -3.13 9.62
CA SER A 260 -3.47 -4.32 10.36
C SER A 260 -2.91 -4.33 11.78
N ARG A 261 -1.64 -4.00 11.96
CA ARG A 261 -1.02 -3.89 13.29
C ARG A 261 -1.63 -2.74 14.11
N LEU A 262 -1.96 -1.62 13.48
CA LEU A 262 -2.67 -0.50 14.13
C LEU A 262 -4.10 -0.90 14.55
N ARG A 263 -4.86 -1.58 13.67
CA ARG A 263 -6.21 -2.09 13.96
C ARG A 263 -6.22 -3.00 15.19
N ASP A 264 -5.21 -3.85 15.31
CA ASP A 264 -5.11 -4.86 16.36
C ASP A 264 -4.39 -4.36 17.62
N SER A 265 -3.88 -3.12 17.59
CA SER A 265 -3.18 -2.51 18.71
C SER A 265 -4.10 -2.27 19.91
N LYS A 266 -3.59 -2.61 21.11
CA LYS A 266 -4.29 -2.34 22.39
C LYS A 266 -4.50 -0.85 22.64
N GLN A 267 -3.69 0.01 22.02
CA GLN A 267 -3.74 1.47 22.15
C GLN A 267 -5.09 2.04 21.66
N PHE A 268 -5.74 1.36 20.71
CA PHE A 268 -6.99 1.80 20.10
C PHE A 268 -8.22 0.96 20.49
N VAL A 269 -8.09 0.11 21.51
CA VAL A 269 -9.22 -0.65 22.07
C VAL A 269 -10.28 0.33 22.61
N GLY A 270 -11.54 0.16 22.16
CA GLY A 270 -12.65 1.03 22.53
C GLY A 270 -12.84 2.24 21.60
N ASN A 271 -11.95 2.47 20.63
CA ASN A 271 -12.16 3.48 19.59
C ASN A 271 -12.73 2.85 18.32
N ASP A 272 -14.03 2.54 18.34
CA ASP A 272 -14.71 1.83 17.26
C ASP A 272 -14.73 2.63 15.96
N ASN A 273 -14.86 3.95 16.02
CA ASN A 273 -14.80 4.80 14.82
C ASN A 273 -13.44 4.71 14.14
N LEU A 274 -12.34 4.74 14.88
CA LEU A 274 -10.99 4.59 14.32
C LEU A 274 -10.80 3.19 13.72
N ARG A 275 -11.28 2.13 14.39
CA ARG A 275 -11.22 0.75 13.90
C ARG A 275 -11.98 0.58 12.58
N ILE A 276 -13.13 1.25 12.43
CA ILE A 276 -13.89 1.30 11.17
C ILE A 276 -13.07 2.00 10.08
N GLN A 277 -12.45 3.15 10.40
CA GLN A 277 -11.63 3.90 9.44
C GLN A 277 -10.44 3.08 8.96
N ILE A 278 -9.69 2.46 9.88
CA ILE A 278 -8.55 1.60 9.54
C ILE A 278 -9.01 0.43 8.67
N SER A 279 -10.09 -0.25 9.05
CA SER A 279 -10.65 -1.36 8.27
C SER A 279 -11.08 -0.93 6.86
N ASN A 280 -11.70 0.25 6.73
CA ASN A 280 -12.06 0.81 5.43
C ASN A 280 -10.83 1.08 4.56
N CYS A 281 -9.73 1.57 5.14
CA CYS A 281 -8.48 1.78 4.40
C CYS A 281 -7.87 0.44 3.94
N ILE A 282 -7.83 -0.58 4.79
CA ILE A 282 -7.34 -1.92 4.40
C ILE A 282 -8.16 -2.47 3.23
N LEU A 283 -9.48 -2.38 3.31
CA LEU A 283 -10.40 -2.87 2.26
C LEU A 283 -10.28 -2.11 0.92
N ARG A 284 -9.56 -0.98 0.88
CA ARG A 284 -9.19 -0.30 -0.38
C ARG A 284 -8.06 -1.02 -1.12
N PHE A 285 -7.20 -1.73 -0.40
CA PHE A 285 -6.07 -2.48 -0.95
C PHE A 285 -6.41 -3.95 -1.15
N ASP A 286 -7.14 -4.54 -0.21
CA ASP A 286 -7.63 -5.91 -0.25
C ASP A 286 -9.11 -5.95 0.17
N SER A 287 -10.00 -5.99 -0.82
CA SER A 287 -11.45 -6.02 -0.61
C SER A 287 -11.94 -7.31 0.04
N LEU A 288 -11.10 -8.35 0.06
CA LEU A 288 -11.41 -9.67 0.61
C LEU A 288 -10.74 -9.94 1.96
N ASP A 289 -10.16 -8.93 2.63
CA ASP A 289 -9.64 -9.07 4.00
C ASP A 289 -10.79 -9.34 4.99
N GLU A 290 -10.98 -10.61 5.32
CA GLU A 290 -12.06 -11.09 6.22
C GLU A 290 -11.97 -10.46 7.61
N GLU A 291 -10.74 -10.26 8.12
CA GLU A 291 -10.54 -9.69 9.46
C GLU A 291 -10.97 -8.23 9.52
N SER A 292 -10.69 -7.43 8.49
CA SER A 292 -11.16 -6.03 8.43
C SER A 292 -12.68 -5.94 8.32
N VAL A 293 -13.31 -6.83 7.54
CA VAL A 293 -14.78 -6.89 7.48
C VAL A 293 -15.36 -7.26 8.84
N ARG A 294 -14.79 -8.28 9.52
CA ARG A 294 -15.23 -8.72 10.84
C ARG A 294 -15.12 -7.61 11.89
N VAL A 295 -13.97 -6.93 11.93
CA VAL A 295 -13.72 -5.82 12.88
C VAL A 295 -14.65 -4.66 12.60
N LYS A 296 -14.83 -4.27 11.32
CA LYS A 296 -15.74 -3.21 10.90
C LYS A 296 -17.18 -3.52 11.28
N CYS A 297 -17.67 -4.73 10.97
CA CYS A 297 -19.04 -5.12 11.32
C CYS A 297 -19.27 -5.12 12.83
N ARG A 298 -18.32 -5.65 13.63
CA ARG A 298 -18.42 -5.64 15.09
C ARG A 298 -18.46 -4.21 15.63
N ALA A 299 -17.55 -3.34 15.23
CA ALA A 299 -17.50 -1.96 15.65
C ALA A 299 -18.78 -1.18 15.28
N LEU A 300 -19.38 -1.45 14.09
CA LEU A 300 -20.65 -0.88 13.69
C LEU A 300 -21.82 -1.37 14.59
N VAL A 301 -21.80 -2.65 14.98
CA VAL A 301 -22.81 -3.21 15.92
C VAL A 301 -22.65 -2.57 17.30
N ASP A 302 -21.43 -2.44 17.81
CA ASP A 302 -21.14 -1.81 19.11
C ASP A 302 -21.61 -0.35 19.14
N LEU A 303 -21.48 0.37 18.01
CA LEU A 303 -22.03 1.70 17.79
C LEU A 303 -23.55 1.73 17.48
N LYS A 304 -24.25 0.58 17.54
CA LYS A 304 -25.69 0.43 17.24
C LYS A 304 -26.08 0.79 15.80
N ARG A 305 -25.12 0.71 14.85
CA ARG A 305 -25.32 0.99 13.42
C ARG A 305 -25.56 -0.31 12.63
N MET A 306 -26.61 -1.06 13.01
CA MET A 306 -26.91 -2.40 12.47
C MET A 306 -27.08 -2.42 10.94
N GLY A 307 -27.77 -1.41 10.37
CA GLY A 307 -27.97 -1.32 8.91
C GLY A 307 -26.65 -1.21 8.14
N MET A 308 -25.70 -0.42 8.64
CA MET A 308 -24.37 -0.29 8.02
C MET A 308 -23.55 -1.57 8.17
N ALA A 309 -23.65 -2.27 9.30
CA ALA A 309 -23.00 -3.57 9.49
C ALA A 309 -23.52 -4.61 8.50
N TYR A 310 -24.84 -4.68 8.32
CA TYR A 310 -25.45 -5.58 7.32
C TYR A 310 -25.00 -5.25 5.90
N THR A 311 -25.02 -3.97 5.52
CA THR A 311 -24.56 -3.53 4.19
C THR A 311 -23.10 -3.89 3.94
N ALA A 312 -22.21 -3.68 4.92
CA ALA A 312 -20.80 -4.03 4.80
C ALA A 312 -20.58 -5.55 4.62
N PHE A 313 -21.33 -6.35 5.36
CA PHE A 313 -21.28 -7.81 5.25
C PHE A 313 -21.85 -8.32 3.93
N ASP A 314 -22.98 -7.77 3.49
CA ASP A 314 -23.62 -8.14 2.20
C ASP A 314 -22.72 -7.81 1.01
N GLN A 315 -22.09 -6.63 1.02
CA GLN A 315 -21.11 -6.24 0.00
C GLN A 315 -19.94 -7.23 -0.05
N PHE A 316 -19.32 -7.54 1.08
CA PHE A 316 -18.24 -8.53 1.16
C PHE A 316 -18.68 -9.90 0.63
N THR A 317 -19.88 -10.36 1.02
CA THR A 317 -20.38 -11.66 0.58
C THR A 317 -20.61 -11.71 -0.93
N LYS A 318 -21.01 -10.58 -1.55
CA LYS A 318 -21.15 -10.48 -3.00
C LYS A 318 -19.80 -10.54 -3.70
N GLU A 319 -18.79 -9.80 -3.21
CA GLU A 319 -17.43 -9.81 -3.76
C GLU A 319 -16.73 -11.17 -3.57
N TYR A 320 -16.96 -11.85 -2.45
CA TYR A 320 -16.38 -13.16 -2.17
C TYR A 320 -16.93 -14.30 -3.08
N LYS A 321 -18.14 -14.14 -3.62
CA LYS A 321 -18.80 -15.15 -4.47
C LYS A 321 -18.49 -15.00 -5.96
N LEU A 322 -17.83 -13.91 -6.37
CA LEU A 322 -17.41 -13.66 -7.74
C LEU A 322 -16.11 -14.36 -8.06
#